data_02053ef7e3cfc90b2fb6e3d5da15a03d
#
_entry.id   02053ef7e3cfc90b2fb6e3d5da15a03d
#
_cell.length_a   1.000
_cell.length_b   1.000
_cell.length_c   1.000
_cell.angle_alpha   90.00
_cell.angle_beta   90.00
_cell.angle_gamma   90.00
#
_symmetry.space_group_name_H-M   'P 1'
#
loop_
_entity.id
_entity.type
_entity.pdbx_description
1 polymer ?
#
loop_
_entity_poly.entity_id
_entity_poly.type
_entity_poly.pdbx_seq_one_letter_code
_entity_poly.pdbx_strand_id
1 'polypeptide(L)'
;MQARFSETTLPLIKPYLDIVRAFNPDRDLKAYPGSPLIARALLRPQDRLTACEVEPKARKRLIDALRRDTQARVLDLDGWLALPAFVPPNERRGLVLIDPPYEQKDEFERLAEGFAEAYAKWPTGSYLLWYPVKSRRATDTLARHVAEMVGASKPAGKALRLEFSVAPQVADAALVSTGLLIVNPPWTLLGELKAILLELEKPLGQGGAGRFRLETPKP
;
A
#
# COMPACT_ATOMS: atom_id res chain seq x y z
N MET A 1 25.35 -1.92 2.31
CA MET A 1 25.31 -2.24 3.78
C MET A 1 24.02 -3.01 4.02
N GLN A 2 24.08 -4.30 4.38
CA GLN A 2 22.88 -5.07 4.70
C GLN A 2 22.37 -4.59 6.07
N ALA A 3 21.15 -4.06 6.11
CA ALA A 3 20.50 -3.77 7.38
C ALA A 3 20.36 -5.07 8.17
N ARG A 4 20.85 -5.10 9.39
CA ARG A 4 20.66 -6.23 10.30
C ARG A 4 19.43 -5.93 11.14
N PHE A 5 18.39 -6.72 10.96
CA PHE A 5 17.19 -6.67 11.78
C PHE A 5 17.38 -7.50 13.06
N SER A 6 16.74 -7.09 14.14
CA SER A 6 16.67 -7.86 15.38
C SER A 6 15.97 -9.21 15.18
N GLU A 7 16.14 -10.13 16.13
CA GLU A 7 15.46 -11.43 16.12
C GLU A 7 13.93 -11.29 16.14
N THR A 8 13.40 -10.21 16.70
CA THR A 8 11.97 -9.93 16.75
C THR A 8 11.41 -9.32 15.48
N THR A 9 12.20 -8.49 14.78
CA THR A 9 11.77 -7.79 13.57
C THR A 9 12.02 -8.59 12.28
N LEU A 10 13.10 -9.38 12.27
CA LEU A 10 13.46 -10.18 11.09
C LEU A 10 12.33 -11.09 10.60
N PRO A 11 11.60 -11.84 11.44
CA PRO A 11 10.48 -12.67 10.97
C PRO A 11 9.35 -11.86 10.31
N LEU A 12 9.13 -10.63 10.75
CA LEU A 12 8.08 -9.76 10.21
C LEU A 12 8.39 -9.28 8.79
N ILE A 13 9.64 -8.96 8.51
CA ILE A 13 10.06 -8.43 7.20
C ILE A 13 10.60 -9.52 6.25
N LYS A 14 10.96 -10.69 6.79
CA LYS A 14 11.54 -11.79 6.03
C LYS A 14 10.72 -12.23 4.82
N PRO A 15 9.38 -12.39 4.89
CA PRO A 15 8.59 -12.77 3.73
C PRO A 15 8.79 -11.82 2.54
N TYR A 16 8.81 -10.52 2.79
CA TYR A 16 9.09 -9.51 1.77
C TYR A 16 10.53 -9.62 1.23
N LEU A 17 11.52 -9.75 2.11
CA LEU A 17 12.92 -9.87 1.70
C LEU A 17 13.17 -11.13 0.87
N ASP A 18 12.51 -12.25 1.19
CA ASP A 18 12.63 -13.50 0.44
C ASP A 18 12.04 -13.35 -0.96
N ILE A 19 10.93 -12.63 -1.12
CA ILE A 19 10.36 -12.30 -2.43
C ILE A 19 11.36 -11.48 -3.25
N VAL A 20 11.90 -10.39 -2.70
CA VAL A 20 12.89 -9.55 -3.41
C VAL A 20 14.12 -10.38 -3.81
N ARG A 21 14.60 -11.25 -2.94
CA ARG A 21 15.73 -12.17 -3.22
C ARG A 21 15.43 -13.15 -4.34
N ALA A 22 14.21 -13.69 -4.41
CA ALA A 22 13.81 -14.61 -5.47
C ALA A 22 13.87 -13.96 -6.87
N PHE A 23 13.67 -12.63 -6.95
CA PHE A 23 13.86 -11.85 -8.18
C PHE A 23 15.35 -11.51 -8.46
N ASN A 24 16.24 -11.73 -7.48
CA ASN A 24 17.65 -11.34 -7.54
C ASN A 24 18.56 -12.47 -7.02
N PRO A 25 18.63 -13.63 -7.72
CA PRO A 25 19.38 -14.80 -7.24
C PRO A 25 20.88 -14.53 -7.06
N ASP A 26 21.46 -13.66 -7.88
CA ASP A 26 22.87 -13.26 -7.82
C ASP A 26 23.20 -12.30 -6.65
N ARG A 27 22.21 -11.95 -5.83
CA ARG A 27 22.29 -10.99 -4.73
C ARG A 27 22.50 -9.51 -5.12
N ASP A 28 22.64 -9.21 -6.39
CA ASP A 28 22.62 -7.85 -6.91
C ASP A 28 21.18 -7.43 -7.16
N LEU A 29 20.79 -6.24 -6.71
CA LEU A 29 19.44 -5.71 -6.92
C LEU A 29 19.29 -5.22 -8.37
N LYS A 30 18.96 -6.14 -9.29
CA LYS A 30 18.74 -5.86 -10.72
C LYS A 30 17.26 -5.75 -11.07
N ALA A 31 16.40 -6.39 -10.29
CA ALA A 31 14.95 -6.40 -10.50
C ALA A 31 14.21 -6.16 -9.18
N TYR A 32 13.17 -5.36 -9.23
CA TYR A 32 12.30 -5.13 -8.09
C TYR A 32 10.86 -5.49 -8.45
N PRO A 33 10.23 -6.42 -7.71
CA PRO A 33 8.84 -6.77 -7.95
C PRO A 33 7.93 -5.61 -7.55
N GLY A 34 7.01 -5.22 -8.44
CA GLY A 34 5.95 -4.28 -8.10
C GLY A 34 4.92 -4.89 -7.15
N SER A 35 4.03 -4.06 -6.62
CA SER A 35 2.99 -4.47 -5.65
C SER A 35 2.15 -5.68 -6.11
N PRO A 36 1.75 -5.84 -7.39
CA PRO A 36 1.00 -7.02 -7.81
C PRO A 36 1.79 -8.32 -7.67
N LEU A 37 3.09 -8.32 -7.97
CA LEU A 37 3.94 -9.51 -7.86
C LEU A 37 4.25 -9.85 -6.41
N ILE A 38 4.43 -8.85 -5.54
CA ILE A 38 4.59 -9.04 -4.10
C ILE A 38 3.31 -9.64 -3.52
N ALA A 39 2.15 -9.04 -3.82
CA ALA A 39 0.86 -9.55 -3.37
C ALA A 39 0.66 -10.99 -3.82
N ARG A 40 0.89 -11.29 -5.11
CA ARG A 40 0.72 -12.63 -5.65
C ARG A 40 1.61 -13.68 -4.96
N ALA A 41 2.84 -13.34 -4.64
CA ALA A 41 3.76 -14.24 -3.96
C ALA A 41 3.34 -14.56 -2.51
N LEU A 42 2.51 -13.74 -1.89
CA LEU A 42 1.99 -13.91 -0.54
C LEU A 42 0.61 -14.59 -0.48
N LEU A 43 -0.05 -14.75 -1.63
CA LEU A 43 -1.38 -15.37 -1.70
C LEU A 43 -1.32 -16.88 -1.48
N ARG A 44 -2.32 -17.40 -0.79
CA ARG A 44 -2.52 -18.84 -0.61
C ARG A 44 -3.09 -19.46 -1.90
N PRO A 45 -3.06 -20.79 -2.08
CA PRO A 45 -3.56 -21.43 -3.29
C PRO A 45 -5.02 -21.12 -3.65
N GLN A 46 -5.88 -20.86 -2.65
CA GLN A 46 -7.29 -20.53 -2.85
C GLN A 46 -7.55 -19.05 -3.11
N ASP A 47 -6.60 -18.17 -2.79
CA ASP A 47 -6.78 -16.72 -2.95
C ASP A 47 -6.65 -16.31 -4.44
N ARG A 48 -7.17 -15.15 -4.78
CA ARG A 48 -7.18 -14.61 -6.15
C ARG A 48 -6.66 -13.17 -6.14
N LEU A 49 -5.97 -12.81 -7.22
CA LEU A 49 -5.52 -11.44 -7.50
C LEU A 49 -6.23 -10.90 -8.74
N THR A 50 -6.77 -9.71 -8.63
CA THR A 50 -7.17 -8.92 -9.79
C THR A 50 -6.35 -7.63 -9.77
N ALA A 51 -5.60 -7.38 -10.84
CA ALA A 51 -4.84 -6.15 -11.04
C ALA A 51 -5.43 -5.37 -12.22
N CYS A 52 -5.66 -4.08 -12.02
CA CYS A 52 -6.13 -3.16 -13.06
C CYS A 52 -4.98 -2.24 -13.43
N GLU A 53 -4.66 -2.16 -14.73
CA GLU A 53 -3.56 -1.33 -15.23
C GLU A 53 -3.93 -0.82 -16.63
N VAL A 54 -3.97 0.51 -16.78
CA VAL A 54 -4.32 1.15 -18.05
C VAL A 54 -3.09 1.56 -18.87
N GLU A 55 -1.93 1.76 -18.25
CA GLU A 55 -0.71 2.08 -18.99
C GLU A 55 -0.26 0.86 -19.80
N PRO A 56 -0.21 0.96 -21.14
CA PRO A 56 -0.04 -0.22 -22.00
C PRO A 56 1.28 -0.98 -21.76
N LYS A 57 2.38 -0.28 -21.48
CA LYS A 57 3.69 -0.90 -21.27
C LYS A 57 3.79 -1.58 -19.90
N ALA A 58 3.23 -0.96 -18.86
CA ALA A 58 3.16 -1.55 -17.51
C ALA A 58 2.25 -2.77 -17.52
N ARG A 59 1.07 -2.65 -18.15
CA ARG A 59 0.12 -3.75 -18.31
C ARG A 59 0.74 -4.93 -19.05
N LYS A 60 1.42 -4.70 -20.19
CA LYS A 60 2.10 -5.75 -20.91
C LYS A 60 3.14 -6.48 -20.05
N ARG A 61 3.98 -5.73 -19.33
CA ARG A 61 4.97 -6.33 -18.43
C ARG A 61 4.32 -7.15 -17.33
N LEU A 62 3.21 -6.69 -16.76
CA LEU A 62 2.48 -7.41 -15.74
C LEU A 62 1.81 -8.67 -16.27
N ILE A 63 1.20 -8.61 -17.46
CA ILE A 63 0.65 -9.79 -18.17
C ILE A 63 1.75 -10.81 -18.44
N ASP A 64 2.90 -10.38 -18.96
CA ASP A 64 4.03 -11.28 -19.27
C ASP A 64 4.56 -11.95 -17.98
N ALA A 65 4.64 -11.23 -16.86
CA ALA A 65 5.09 -11.74 -15.57
C ALA A 65 4.11 -12.75 -14.95
N LEU A 66 2.81 -12.59 -15.17
CA LEU A 66 1.74 -13.43 -14.61
C LEU A 66 1.12 -14.42 -15.63
N ARG A 67 1.70 -14.55 -16.82
CA ARG A 67 1.10 -15.22 -17.98
C ARG A 67 0.61 -16.66 -17.75
N ARG A 68 1.20 -17.39 -16.82
CA ARG A 68 0.83 -18.80 -16.51
C ARG A 68 0.18 -18.92 -15.13
N ASP A 69 -0.15 -17.82 -14.52
CA ASP A 69 -0.70 -17.82 -13.17
C ASP A 69 -2.22 -17.88 -13.21
N THR A 70 -2.79 -18.98 -12.74
CA THR A 70 -4.25 -19.19 -12.71
C THR A 70 -4.95 -18.46 -11.55
N GLN A 71 -4.21 -17.91 -10.61
CA GLN A 71 -4.73 -17.16 -9.47
C GLN A 71 -4.76 -15.66 -9.72
N ALA A 72 -4.09 -15.18 -10.76
CA ALA A 72 -3.95 -13.77 -11.08
C ALA A 72 -4.57 -13.43 -12.43
N ARG A 73 -5.25 -12.32 -12.51
CA ARG A 73 -5.73 -11.72 -13.76
C ARG A 73 -5.35 -10.26 -13.83
N VAL A 74 -4.98 -9.80 -15.02
CA VAL A 74 -4.66 -8.42 -15.31
C VAL A 74 -5.73 -7.89 -16.26
N LEU A 75 -6.33 -6.77 -15.91
CA LEU A 75 -7.42 -6.15 -16.66
C LEU A 75 -6.97 -4.81 -17.24
N ASP A 76 -7.37 -4.57 -18.49
CA ASP A 76 -7.34 -3.25 -19.13
C ASP A 76 -8.54 -2.45 -18.66
N LEU A 77 -8.47 -1.94 -17.44
CA LEU A 77 -9.58 -1.24 -16.81
C LEU A 77 -9.05 -0.16 -15.89
N ASP A 78 -9.66 1.02 -15.95
CA ASP A 78 -9.42 2.11 -15.02
C ASP A 78 -9.73 1.64 -13.59
N GLY A 79 -8.79 1.82 -12.68
CA GLY A 79 -8.93 1.44 -11.27
C GLY A 79 -10.12 2.10 -10.58
N TRP A 80 -10.48 3.31 -10.97
CA TRP A 80 -11.63 4.02 -10.43
C TRP A 80 -12.97 3.40 -10.86
N LEU A 81 -13.04 2.84 -12.07
CA LEU A 81 -14.20 2.08 -12.53
C LEU A 81 -14.22 0.67 -11.94
N ALA A 82 -13.04 0.06 -11.79
CA ALA A 82 -12.89 -1.28 -11.25
C ALA A 82 -13.26 -1.36 -9.76
N LEU A 83 -12.85 -0.37 -8.99
CA LEU A 83 -12.98 -0.36 -7.53
C LEU A 83 -14.44 -0.63 -7.09
N PRO A 84 -15.45 0.17 -7.46
CA PRO A 84 -16.83 -0.10 -7.07
C PRO A 84 -17.45 -1.33 -7.75
N ALA A 85 -16.88 -1.82 -8.85
CA ALA A 85 -17.38 -2.97 -9.58
C ALA A 85 -16.93 -4.31 -8.95
N PHE A 86 -15.77 -4.34 -8.29
CA PHE A 86 -15.20 -5.57 -7.71
C PHE A 86 -15.37 -5.70 -6.20
N VAL A 87 -15.97 -4.73 -5.53
CA VAL A 87 -16.28 -4.81 -4.11
C VAL A 87 -17.80 -4.82 -3.86
N PRO A 88 -18.31 -5.67 -2.94
CA PRO A 88 -17.57 -6.71 -2.21
C PRO A 88 -17.20 -7.90 -3.10
N PRO A 89 -16.05 -8.57 -2.83
CA PRO A 89 -15.71 -9.81 -3.52
C PRO A 89 -16.57 -10.98 -3.02
N ASN A 90 -16.67 -12.04 -3.82
CA ASN A 90 -17.39 -13.25 -3.44
C ASN A 90 -16.77 -13.96 -2.22
N GLU A 91 -15.47 -13.79 -2.02
CA GLU A 91 -14.67 -14.42 -0.97
C GLU A 91 -14.93 -13.85 0.43
N ARG A 92 -15.75 -12.81 0.60
CA ARG A 92 -16.07 -12.11 1.85
C ARG A 92 -14.89 -11.46 2.58
N ARG A 93 -13.66 -11.88 2.30
CA ARG A 93 -12.41 -11.31 2.84
C ARG A 93 -11.50 -10.94 1.70
N GLY A 94 -10.85 -9.80 1.82
CA GLY A 94 -9.91 -9.36 0.82
C GLY A 94 -9.24 -8.06 1.21
N LEU A 95 -8.27 -7.71 0.40
CA LEU A 95 -7.48 -6.50 0.51
C LEU A 95 -7.58 -5.74 -0.80
N VAL A 96 -7.85 -4.46 -0.73
CA VAL A 96 -7.79 -3.53 -1.86
C VAL A 96 -6.59 -2.62 -1.68
N LEU A 97 -5.67 -2.61 -2.64
CA LEU A 97 -4.59 -1.63 -2.73
C LEU A 97 -4.96 -0.60 -3.79
N ILE A 98 -4.97 0.68 -3.42
CA ILE A 98 -5.24 1.82 -4.29
C ILE A 98 -3.98 2.67 -4.33
N ASP A 99 -3.35 2.71 -5.51
CA ASP A 99 -2.07 3.38 -5.78
C ASP A 99 -2.18 4.16 -7.09
N PRO A 100 -2.87 5.32 -7.10
CA PRO A 100 -3.05 6.14 -8.29
C PRO A 100 -1.74 6.86 -8.67
N PRO A 101 -1.60 7.32 -9.93
CA PRO A 101 -0.35 7.91 -10.42
C PRO A 101 -0.01 9.29 -9.85
N TYR A 102 -0.98 9.99 -9.25
CA TYR A 102 -0.84 11.36 -8.74
C TYR A 102 -0.33 12.37 -9.78
N GLU A 103 -0.73 12.20 -11.02
CA GLU A 103 -0.45 13.13 -12.13
C GLU A 103 -1.50 14.25 -12.22
N GLN A 104 -2.73 13.97 -11.81
CA GLN A 104 -3.82 14.94 -11.79
C GLN A 104 -3.84 15.72 -10.46
N LYS A 105 -4.31 16.97 -10.50
CA LYS A 105 -4.37 17.83 -9.31
C LYS A 105 -5.41 17.38 -8.29
N ASP A 106 -6.45 16.68 -8.74
CA ASP A 106 -7.60 16.20 -7.99
C ASP A 106 -7.48 14.72 -7.54
N GLU A 107 -6.30 14.13 -7.64
CA GLU A 107 -6.09 12.70 -7.30
C GLU A 107 -6.37 12.40 -5.82
N PHE A 108 -6.15 13.34 -4.91
CA PHE A 108 -6.50 13.16 -3.51
C PHE A 108 -8.01 13.13 -3.28
N GLU A 109 -8.74 13.99 -3.97
CA GLU A 109 -10.20 14.04 -3.97
C GLU A 109 -10.76 12.75 -4.60
N ARG A 110 -10.27 12.33 -5.76
CA ARG A 110 -10.65 11.08 -6.42
C ARG A 110 -10.37 9.85 -5.54
N LEU A 111 -9.24 9.85 -4.82
CA LEU A 111 -8.92 8.78 -3.88
C LEU A 111 -9.92 8.73 -2.73
N ALA A 112 -10.28 9.88 -2.16
CA ALA A 112 -11.26 9.96 -1.09
C ALA A 112 -12.66 9.51 -1.54
N GLU A 113 -13.11 9.97 -2.72
CA GLU A 113 -14.42 9.64 -3.30
C GLU A 113 -14.51 8.15 -3.69
N GLY A 114 -13.51 7.65 -4.42
CA GLY A 114 -13.46 6.25 -4.82
C GLY A 114 -13.40 5.30 -3.61
N PHE A 115 -12.62 5.65 -2.59
CA PHE A 115 -12.62 4.91 -1.34
C PHE A 115 -13.99 4.97 -0.65
N ALA A 116 -14.64 6.13 -0.57
CA ALA A 116 -15.95 6.30 0.05
C ALA A 116 -17.00 5.39 -0.60
N GLU A 117 -17.05 5.36 -1.94
CA GLU A 117 -17.97 4.50 -2.68
C GLU A 117 -17.70 3.01 -2.41
N ALA A 118 -16.45 2.59 -2.47
CA ALA A 118 -16.07 1.20 -2.21
C ALA A 118 -16.34 0.80 -0.76
N TYR A 119 -16.00 1.64 0.20
CA TYR A 119 -16.20 1.38 1.62
C TYR A 119 -17.67 1.31 2.00
N ALA A 120 -18.54 2.13 1.41
CA ALA A 120 -19.99 2.06 1.59
C ALA A 120 -20.57 0.69 1.16
N LYS A 121 -20.02 0.10 0.09
CA LYS A 121 -20.42 -1.24 -0.40
C LYS A 121 -19.80 -2.36 0.43
N TRP A 122 -18.61 -2.16 0.95
CA TRP A 122 -17.87 -3.21 1.65
C TRP A 122 -17.10 -2.69 2.88
N PRO A 123 -17.81 -2.30 3.97
CA PRO A 123 -17.18 -1.69 5.15
C PRO A 123 -16.31 -2.66 5.96
N THR A 124 -16.38 -3.97 5.69
CA THR A 124 -15.56 -4.99 6.36
C THR A 124 -14.27 -5.34 5.59
N GLY A 125 -14.09 -4.81 4.39
CA GLY A 125 -12.89 -4.98 3.59
C GLY A 125 -11.68 -4.29 4.20
N SER A 126 -10.48 -4.81 3.93
CA SER A 126 -9.23 -4.11 4.24
C SER A 126 -8.80 -3.28 3.05
N TYR A 127 -8.40 -2.03 3.30
CA TYR A 127 -7.96 -1.12 2.23
C TYR A 127 -6.60 -0.53 2.56
N LEU A 128 -5.74 -0.44 1.55
CA LEU A 128 -4.46 0.26 1.57
C LEU A 128 -4.54 1.43 0.57
N LEU A 129 -4.52 2.65 1.06
CA LEU A 129 -4.54 3.86 0.26
C LEU A 129 -3.13 4.45 0.25
N TRP A 130 -2.39 4.25 -0.84
CA TRP A 130 -1.06 4.83 -0.97
C TRP A 130 -1.14 6.29 -1.42
N TYR A 131 -0.25 7.15 -0.91
CA TYR A 131 -0.16 8.56 -1.31
C TYR A 131 1.24 9.14 -1.14
N PRO A 132 1.64 10.12 -1.99
CA PRO A 132 2.85 10.89 -1.81
C PRO A 132 2.64 11.96 -0.73
N VAL A 133 3.64 12.18 0.12
CA VAL A 133 3.58 13.26 1.13
C VAL A 133 4.30 14.48 0.56
N LYS A 134 3.64 15.20 -0.34
CA LYS A 134 4.11 16.50 -0.89
C LYS A 134 3.49 17.69 -0.17
N SER A 135 2.24 17.55 0.30
CA SER A 135 1.49 18.59 1.01
C SER A 135 0.90 18.02 2.29
N ARG A 136 1.34 18.50 3.44
CA ARG A 136 0.77 18.11 4.74
C ARG A 136 -0.73 18.36 4.82
N ARG A 137 -1.16 19.52 4.32
CA ARG A 137 -2.59 19.87 4.30
C ARG A 137 -3.42 18.84 3.56
N ALA A 138 -2.99 18.42 2.37
CA ALA A 138 -3.72 17.42 1.57
C ALA A 138 -3.78 16.06 2.27
N THR A 139 -2.63 15.58 2.77
CA THR A 139 -2.55 14.29 3.46
C THR A 139 -3.30 14.26 4.79
N ASP A 140 -3.29 15.37 5.55
CA ASP A 140 -4.05 15.48 6.79
C ASP A 140 -5.56 15.55 6.52
N THR A 141 -5.98 16.24 5.45
CA THR A 141 -7.40 16.26 5.01
C THR A 141 -7.87 14.87 4.61
N LEU A 142 -7.10 14.15 3.79
CA LEU A 142 -7.42 12.77 3.40
C LEU A 142 -7.54 11.86 4.63
N ALA A 143 -6.55 11.91 5.54
CA ALA A 143 -6.53 11.05 6.73
C ALA A 143 -7.74 11.30 7.65
N ARG A 144 -8.12 12.56 7.86
CA ARG A 144 -9.30 12.93 8.63
C ARG A 144 -10.58 12.43 7.97
N HIS A 145 -10.74 12.66 6.67
CA HIS A 145 -11.92 12.23 5.92
C HIS A 145 -12.10 10.70 5.98
N VAL A 146 -11.03 9.95 5.79
CA VAL A 146 -11.06 8.49 5.93
C VAL A 146 -11.42 8.08 7.36
N ALA A 147 -10.85 8.74 8.39
CA ALA A 147 -11.16 8.44 9.79
C ALA A 147 -12.63 8.71 10.14
N GLU A 148 -13.21 9.81 9.65
CA GLU A 148 -14.63 10.15 9.81
C GLU A 148 -15.53 9.07 9.22
N MET A 149 -15.30 8.70 7.96
CA MET A 149 -16.10 7.66 7.28
C MET A 149 -16.02 6.30 7.98
N VAL A 150 -14.79 5.90 8.33
CA VAL A 150 -14.53 4.59 8.95
C VAL A 150 -15.11 4.53 10.35
N GLY A 151 -15.00 5.61 11.13
CA GLY A 151 -15.57 5.73 12.47
C GLY A 151 -17.10 5.77 12.49
N ALA A 152 -17.72 6.32 11.44
CA ALA A 152 -19.19 6.40 11.32
C ALA A 152 -19.83 5.09 10.86
N SER A 153 -19.07 4.12 10.36
CA SER A 153 -19.59 2.84 9.88
C SER A 153 -20.15 1.96 11.00
N LYS A 154 -21.02 0.99 10.66
CA LYS A 154 -21.58 0.03 11.62
C LYS A 154 -21.32 -1.40 11.16
N PRO A 155 -20.48 -2.19 11.88
CA PRO A 155 -19.67 -1.77 13.05
C PRO A 155 -18.60 -0.75 12.67
N ALA A 156 -18.20 0.10 13.63
CA ALA A 156 -17.16 1.07 13.43
C ALA A 156 -15.83 0.38 13.06
N GLY A 157 -15.25 0.80 11.94
CA GLY A 157 -13.95 0.33 11.49
C GLY A 157 -12.79 1.01 12.22
N LYS A 158 -11.59 0.65 11.83
CA LYS A 158 -10.34 1.26 12.32
C LYS A 158 -9.50 1.70 11.15
N ALA A 159 -8.75 2.79 11.33
CA ALA A 159 -7.76 3.25 10.37
C ALA A 159 -6.41 3.44 11.06
N LEU A 160 -5.32 3.14 10.34
CA LEU A 160 -3.96 3.50 10.71
C LEU A 160 -3.40 4.40 9.63
N ARG A 161 -2.62 5.38 10.02
CA ARG A 161 -1.81 6.22 9.14
C ARG A 161 -0.35 5.88 9.36
N LEU A 162 0.32 5.48 8.30
CA LEU A 162 1.75 5.28 8.22
C LEU A 162 2.32 6.26 7.21
N GLU A 163 3.34 7.02 7.59
CA GLU A 163 4.14 7.81 6.65
C GLU A 163 5.62 7.55 6.93
N PHE A 164 6.41 7.49 5.87
CA PHE A 164 7.86 7.34 5.97
C PHE A 164 8.55 8.37 5.06
N SER A 165 9.53 9.07 5.64
CA SER A 165 10.36 10.04 4.94
C SER A 165 11.82 9.60 4.98
N VAL A 166 12.48 9.56 3.83
CA VAL A 166 13.90 9.22 3.73
C VAL A 166 14.81 10.44 3.81
N ALA A 167 14.26 11.63 3.59
CA ALA A 167 14.95 12.91 3.68
C ALA A 167 13.96 14.03 4.07
N PRO A 168 14.41 15.19 4.52
CA PRO A 168 13.57 16.36 4.69
C PRO A 168 12.88 16.75 3.37
N GLN A 169 11.60 17.10 3.45
CA GLN A 169 10.86 17.61 2.28
C GLN A 169 11.37 19.00 1.90
N VAL A 170 11.84 19.13 0.67
CA VAL A 170 12.22 20.42 0.07
C VAL A 170 11.23 20.69 -1.07
N ALA A 171 10.83 21.95 -1.25
CA ALA A 171 9.95 22.36 -2.34
C ALA A 171 10.54 21.91 -3.69
N ASP A 172 9.70 21.39 -4.57
CA ASP A 172 10.04 20.90 -5.92
C ASP A 172 11.08 19.77 -5.99
N ALA A 173 11.38 19.11 -4.86
CA ALA A 173 12.27 17.97 -4.80
C ALA A 173 11.60 16.67 -5.28
N ALA A 174 12.45 15.67 -5.55
CA ALA A 174 12.00 14.29 -5.77
C ALA A 174 11.14 13.79 -4.61
N LEU A 175 10.32 12.75 -4.87
CA LEU A 175 9.51 12.12 -3.84
C LEU A 175 10.39 11.49 -2.75
N VAL A 176 10.40 12.11 -1.57
CA VAL A 176 11.20 11.68 -0.41
C VAL A 176 10.34 11.16 0.74
N SER A 177 9.02 11.27 0.63
CA SER A 177 8.09 10.85 1.68
C SER A 177 6.82 10.30 1.08
N THR A 178 6.40 9.14 1.58
CA THR A 178 5.17 8.45 1.16
C THR A 178 4.35 8.05 2.37
N GLY A 179 3.06 7.78 2.14
CA GLY A 179 2.15 7.34 3.19
C GLY A 179 1.21 6.24 2.73
N LEU A 180 0.67 5.56 3.72
CA LEU A 180 -0.42 4.60 3.60
C LEU A 180 -1.49 4.92 4.64
N LEU A 181 -2.74 5.01 4.21
CA LEU A 181 -3.89 4.83 5.10
C LEU A 181 -4.34 3.38 5.00
N ILE A 182 -4.36 2.71 6.14
CA ILE A 182 -4.68 1.29 6.25
C ILE A 182 -6.01 1.17 6.98
N VAL A 183 -7.05 0.78 6.27
CA VAL A 183 -8.40 0.63 6.82
C VAL A 183 -8.64 -0.83 7.16
N ASN A 184 -9.25 -1.07 8.31
CA ASN A 184 -9.48 -2.38 8.91
C ASN A 184 -8.20 -3.23 9.00
N PRO A 185 -7.12 -2.68 9.60
CA PRO A 185 -5.87 -3.42 9.77
C PRO A 185 -6.07 -4.65 10.67
N PRO A 186 -5.28 -5.73 10.47
CA PRO A 186 -5.15 -6.78 11.47
C PRO A 186 -4.76 -6.19 12.82
N TRP A 187 -5.24 -6.79 13.90
CA TRP A 187 -5.04 -6.27 15.27
C TRP A 187 -3.56 -6.20 15.70
N THR A 188 -2.71 -7.06 15.13
CA THR A 188 -1.26 -7.11 15.40
C THR A 188 -0.49 -6.02 14.66
N LEU A 189 -1.02 -5.50 13.54
CA LEU A 189 -0.28 -4.71 12.56
C LEU A 189 0.36 -3.44 13.15
N LEU A 190 -0.32 -2.76 14.08
CA LEU A 190 0.22 -1.55 14.71
C LEU A 190 1.55 -1.83 15.44
N GLY A 191 1.59 -2.91 16.22
CA GLY A 191 2.79 -3.32 16.95
C GLY A 191 3.91 -3.78 16.03
N GLU A 192 3.57 -4.57 15.02
CA GLU A 192 4.50 -5.08 14.02
C GLU A 192 5.13 -3.93 13.19
N LEU A 193 4.30 -3.00 12.70
CA LEU A 193 4.78 -1.82 11.98
C LEU A 193 5.70 -0.97 12.84
N LYS A 194 5.36 -0.75 14.12
CA LYS A 194 6.21 0.02 15.02
C LYS A 194 7.59 -0.61 15.18
N ALA A 195 7.68 -1.93 15.35
CA ALA A 195 8.94 -2.65 15.45
C ALA A 195 9.78 -2.51 14.17
N ILE A 196 9.15 -2.73 12.99
CA ILE A 196 9.81 -2.63 11.69
C ILE A 196 10.30 -1.20 11.42
N LEU A 197 9.47 -0.20 11.64
CA LEU A 197 9.77 1.20 11.29
C LEU A 197 10.92 1.77 12.13
N LEU A 198 10.99 1.42 13.41
CA LEU A 198 12.11 1.83 14.27
C LEU A 198 13.47 1.33 13.75
N GLU A 199 13.51 0.13 13.17
CA GLU A 199 14.74 -0.42 12.61
C GLU A 199 15.02 0.07 11.18
N LEU A 200 14.00 0.52 10.44
CA LEU A 200 14.15 1.06 9.10
C LEU A 200 14.52 2.54 9.06
N GLU A 201 14.23 3.28 10.13
CA GLU A 201 14.41 4.74 10.16
C GLU A 201 15.85 5.15 9.82
N LYS A 202 16.83 4.51 10.46
CA LYS A 202 18.24 4.80 10.23
C LYS A 202 18.77 4.31 8.88
N PRO A 203 18.57 3.04 8.46
CA PRO A 203 19.13 2.55 7.19
C PRO A 203 18.49 3.13 5.94
N LEU A 204 17.21 3.54 5.98
CA LEU A 204 16.54 4.18 4.84
C LEU A 204 16.72 5.70 4.80
N GLY A 205 17.08 6.32 5.93
CA GLY A 205 17.29 7.76 6.00
C GLY A 205 18.55 8.22 5.28
N GLN A 206 18.42 9.14 4.34
CA GLN A 206 19.53 9.80 3.69
C GLN A 206 20.24 10.71 4.70
N GLY A 207 21.54 10.47 4.91
CA GLY A 207 22.30 11.22 5.93
C GLY A 207 21.75 11.08 7.36
N GLY A 208 21.00 10.02 7.67
CA GLY A 208 20.38 9.80 8.97
C GLY A 208 19.07 10.59 9.20
N ALA A 209 18.50 11.18 8.14
CA ALA A 209 17.28 11.97 8.22
C ALA A 209 15.98 11.16 8.10
N GLY A 210 16.04 9.83 8.13
CA GLY A 210 14.86 8.97 8.11
C GLY A 210 13.92 9.31 9.27
N ARG A 211 12.62 9.38 9.00
CA ARG A 211 11.56 9.62 9.98
C ARG A 211 10.31 8.89 9.57
N PHE A 212 9.54 8.46 10.57
CA PHE A 212 8.21 7.90 10.31
C PHE A 212 7.15 8.52 11.22
N ARG A 213 5.91 8.44 10.79
CA ARG A 213 4.70 8.74 11.54
C ARG A 213 3.82 7.49 11.51
N LEU A 214 3.40 7.03 12.67
CA LEU A 214 2.48 5.89 12.80
C LEU A 214 1.44 6.25 13.86
N GLU A 215 0.20 6.40 13.44
CA GLU A 215 -0.88 6.85 14.32
C GLU A 215 -2.24 6.32 13.90
N THR A 216 -3.21 6.37 14.80
CA THR A 216 -4.63 6.25 14.49
C THR A 216 -5.15 7.66 14.19
N PRO A 217 -5.52 7.96 12.93
CA PRO A 217 -6.03 9.28 12.59
C PRO A 217 -7.35 9.52 13.31
N LYS A 218 -7.54 10.77 13.76
CA LYS A 218 -8.77 11.19 14.43
C LYS A 218 -9.70 11.87 13.42
N PRO A 219 -11.03 11.73 13.60
CA PRO A 219 -12.02 12.50 12.87
C PRO A 219 -11.81 14.01 12.95
#